data_2a29886722c8a7fb25e0b21260ed63d2
#
_entry.id   2a29886722c8a7fb25e0b21260ed63d2
#
_cell.length_a   1.000
_cell.length_b   1.000
_cell.length_c   1.000
_cell.angle_alpha   90.00
_cell.angle_beta   90.00
_cell.angle_gamma   90.00
#
_symmetry.space_group_name_H-M   'P 1'
#
loop_
_entity.id
_entity.type
_entity.pdbx_description
1 polymer ?
#
loop_
_entity_poly.entity_id
_entity_poly.type
_entity_poly.pdbx_seq_one_letter_code
_entity_poly.pdbx_strand_id
1 'polypeptide(L)'
;LITQRFALLFNGAYLCMLQTKNIIMQYGDFYYPMPVNEPVLNYAPGSKEKLALKAAPKELKSTRVDVPMYIGSEEVRTGNTVDIRPPHERKYVLGQFHVGEAKHVTKAINAALKVKDKWANLSWENRANIFLKAADLLAGKYRPYINGTTMLGQSKNCFQAEIDAACELIDFLRFNVHFLSDIYRQQPVSGASMNNRMEYRPLEGFVFALTPFNFTAIGGNLPTSAAMCGNVVIWKCANTQVYSAQMFMRILKEAGLPDGVINLVFID
;
A
#
# COMPACT_ATOMS: atom_id res chain seq x y z
N LEU A 1 -14.17 2.53 -58.59
CA LEU A 1 -12.92 1.90 -58.10
C LEU A 1 -12.07 2.82 -57.21
N ILE A 2 -12.11 4.13 -57.44
CA ILE A 2 -11.34 5.13 -56.63
C ILE A 2 -12.06 5.38 -55.27
N THR A 3 -13.40 5.37 -55.24
CA THR A 3 -14.19 5.58 -54.02
C THR A 3 -14.09 4.44 -53.00
N GLN A 4 -13.91 3.21 -53.46
CA GLN A 4 -13.76 2.05 -52.56
C GLN A 4 -12.37 1.98 -51.88
N ARG A 5 -11.31 2.50 -52.55
CA ARG A 5 -9.98 2.54 -51.94
C ARG A 5 -9.85 3.63 -50.85
N PHE A 6 -10.57 4.73 -51.00
CA PHE A 6 -10.61 5.78 -49.93
C PHE A 6 -11.40 5.33 -48.71
N ALA A 7 -12.48 4.56 -48.87
CA ALA A 7 -13.24 4.04 -47.73
C ALA A 7 -12.45 3.01 -46.92
N LEU A 8 -11.57 2.20 -47.55
CA LEU A 8 -10.70 1.25 -46.87
C LEU A 8 -9.56 1.93 -46.12
N LEU A 9 -9.04 3.04 -46.65
CA LEU A 9 -8.03 3.84 -45.95
C LEU A 9 -8.59 4.58 -44.74
N PHE A 10 -9.80 5.11 -44.84
CA PHE A 10 -10.49 5.75 -43.70
C PHE A 10 -10.90 4.74 -42.64
N ASN A 11 -11.37 3.56 -43.01
CA ASN A 11 -11.72 2.50 -42.08
C ASN A 11 -10.48 1.94 -41.36
N GLY A 12 -9.34 1.80 -42.05
CA GLY A 12 -8.09 1.36 -41.45
C GLY A 12 -7.52 2.39 -40.42
N ALA A 13 -7.59 3.66 -40.77
CA ALA A 13 -7.18 4.75 -39.85
C ALA A 13 -8.13 4.88 -38.65
N TYR A 14 -9.43 4.70 -38.86
CA TYR A 14 -10.44 4.70 -37.81
C TYR A 14 -10.30 3.47 -36.87
N LEU A 15 -9.99 2.30 -37.45
CA LEU A 15 -9.75 1.08 -36.67
C LEU A 15 -8.45 1.18 -35.86
N CYS A 16 -7.42 1.82 -36.42
CA CYS A 16 -6.17 2.09 -35.69
C CYS A 16 -6.38 3.09 -34.56
N MET A 17 -7.24 4.12 -34.75
CA MET A 17 -7.61 5.06 -33.68
C MET A 17 -8.51 4.42 -32.63
N LEU A 18 -9.34 3.42 -32.97
CA LEU A 18 -10.19 2.70 -32.02
C LEU A 18 -9.43 1.61 -31.24
N GLN A 19 -8.28 1.16 -31.73
CA GLN A 19 -7.40 0.23 -31.00
C GLN A 19 -6.37 0.91 -30.13
N THR A 20 -6.12 2.21 -30.29
CA THR A 20 -5.45 3.02 -29.29
C THR A 20 -6.44 3.28 -28.16
N LYS A 21 -6.62 2.26 -27.31
CA LYS A 21 -7.31 2.41 -26.02
C LYS A 21 -6.77 3.65 -25.32
N ASN A 22 -7.60 4.69 -25.28
CA ASN A 22 -7.62 5.78 -24.31
C ASN A 22 -6.32 5.92 -23.48
N ILE A 23 -5.23 6.27 -24.10
CA ILE A 23 -4.19 7.01 -23.41
C ILE A 23 -4.81 8.39 -23.23
N ILE A 24 -5.52 8.58 -22.13
CA ILE A 24 -5.86 9.91 -21.65
C ILE A 24 -4.52 10.53 -21.26
N MET A 25 -3.87 11.15 -22.24
CA MET A 25 -2.72 12.01 -21.97
C MET A 25 -3.30 13.21 -21.21
N GLN A 26 -3.21 13.15 -19.90
CA GLN A 26 -3.54 14.30 -19.07
C GLN A 26 -2.41 15.32 -19.26
N TYR A 27 -2.70 16.35 -20.05
CA TYR A 27 -1.82 17.51 -20.24
C TYR A 27 -2.00 18.50 -19.08
N GLY A 28 -1.81 18.07 -17.86
CA GLY A 28 -1.88 18.92 -16.67
C GLY A 28 -0.58 18.82 -15.88
N ASP A 29 -0.15 19.93 -15.33
CA ASP A 29 0.93 19.95 -14.31
C ASP A 29 0.28 19.72 -12.95
N PHE A 30 0.15 18.46 -12.56
CA PHE A 30 -0.45 18.08 -11.29
C PHE A 30 0.59 18.20 -10.17
N TYR A 31 0.23 18.92 -9.13
CA TYR A 31 1.08 19.14 -7.97
C TYR A 31 0.33 18.87 -6.68
N TYR A 32 0.91 18.04 -5.85
CA TYR A 32 0.46 17.85 -4.47
C TYR A 32 1.28 18.77 -3.56
N PRO A 33 0.64 19.68 -2.81
CA PRO A 33 1.36 20.60 -1.93
C PRO A 33 2.16 19.81 -0.86
N MET A 34 3.22 20.44 -0.35
CA MET A 34 4.00 19.90 0.76
C MET A 34 3.06 19.62 1.95
N PRO A 35 2.97 18.38 2.42
CA PRO A 35 2.13 18.08 3.58
C PRO A 35 2.75 18.63 4.87
N VAL A 36 1.91 18.73 5.89
CA VAL A 36 2.35 19.02 7.27
C VAL A 36 2.40 17.69 8.02
N ASN A 37 3.40 17.54 8.90
CA ASN A 37 3.53 16.34 9.72
C ASN A 37 2.27 16.09 10.55
N GLU A 38 1.91 14.83 10.69
CA GLU A 38 0.77 14.41 11.50
C GLU A 38 1.00 14.76 12.98
N PRO A 39 0.06 15.45 13.64
CA PRO A 39 0.22 15.80 15.04
C PRO A 39 0.34 14.57 15.94
N VAL A 40 1.36 14.57 16.80
CA VAL A 40 1.54 13.54 17.82
C VAL A 40 0.52 13.77 18.93
N LEU A 41 -0.35 12.78 19.18
CA LEU A 41 -1.33 12.84 20.26
C LEU A 41 -0.68 12.55 21.59
N ASN A 42 -1.07 13.28 22.64
CA ASN A 42 -0.44 13.20 23.96
C ASN A 42 -1.08 12.18 24.91
N TYR A 43 -2.25 11.65 24.54
CA TYR A 43 -3.00 10.67 25.34
C TYR A 43 -3.21 11.09 26.79
N ALA A 44 -3.49 12.38 27.02
CA ALA A 44 -3.72 12.95 28.34
C ALA A 44 -4.83 12.19 29.11
N PRO A 45 -4.80 12.17 30.44
CA PRO A 45 -5.83 11.58 31.25
C PRO A 45 -7.23 12.13 30.88
N GLY A 46 -8.17 11.24 30.54
CA GLY A 46 -9.53 11.62 30.16
C GLY A 46 -9.74 12.04 28.69
N SER A 47 -8.69 12.16 27.89
CA SER A 47 -8.80 12.52 26.49
C SER A 47 -9.49 11.42 25.66
N LYS A 48 -10.16 11.81 24.56
CA LYS A 48 -10.87 10.90 23.67
C LYS A 48 -9.91 9.86 23.06
N GLU A 49 -8.73 10.30 22.61
CA GLU A 49 -7.71 9.45 22.03
C GLU A 49 -7.20 8.41 23.04
N LYS A 50 -7.03 8.78 24.32
CA LYS A 50 -6.65 7.83 25.37
C LYS A 50 -7.73 6.81 25.66
N LEU A 51 -8.99 7.21 25.65
CA LEU A 51 -10.11 6.29 25.82
C LEU A 51 -10.18 5.30 24.66
N ALA A 52 -10.06 5.79 23.41
CA ALA A 52 -10.02 4.95 22.22
C ALA A 52 -8.84 3.98 22.24
N LEU A 53 -7.64 4.46 22.58
CA LEU A 53 -6.45 3.61 22.66
C LEU A 53 -6.51 2.58 23.79
N LYS A 54 -7.24 2.84 24.88
CA LYS A 54 -7.49 1.83 25.92
C LYS A 54 -8.51 0.78 25.48
N ALA A 55 -9.47 1.17 24.64
CA ALA A 55 -10.52 0.26 24.15
C ALA A 55 -9.97 -0.70 23.06
N ALA A 56 -9.23 -0.19 22.09
CA ALA A 56 -8.76 -0.96 20.95
C ALA A 56 -7.90 -2.18 21.32
N PRO A 57 -6.87 -2.12 22.18
CA PRO A 57 -6.12 -3.32 22.59
C PRO A 57 -6.96 -4.32 23.37
N LYS A 58 -7.97 -3.88 24.12
CA LYS A 58 -8.91 -4.79 24.82
C LYS A 58 -9.76 -5.56 23.80
N GLU A 59 -10.31 -4.86 22.83
CA GLU A 59 -11.06 -5.46 21.71
C GLU A 59 -10.18 -6.44 20.94
N LEU A 60 -8.96 -6.02 20.56
CA LEU A 60 -7.99 -6.84 19.85
C LEU A 60 -7.57 -8.10 20.62
N LYS A 61 -7.54 -8.04 21.95
CA LYS A 61 -7.30 -9.22 22.81
C LYS A 61 -8.53 -10.10 23.00
N SER A 62 -9.74 -9.56 22.86
CA SER A 62 -10.97 -10.32 23.11
C SER A 62 -11.29 -11.39 22.06
N THR A 63 -10.70 -11.26 20.86
CA THR A 63 -10.92 -12.17 19.75
C THR A 63 -9.59 -12.67 19.22
N ARG A 64 -9.39 -13.97 19.20
CA ARG A 64 -8.19 -14.56 18.59
C ARG A 64 -8.20 -14.28 17.09
N VAL A 65 -7.15 -13.61 16.61
CA VAL A 65 -7.00 -13.31 15.19
C VAL A 65 -6.46 -14.53 14.44
N ASP A 66 -7.01 -14.78 13.25
CA ASP A 66 -6.49 -15.78 12.31
C ASP A 66 -6.03 -15.02 11.05
N VAL A 67 -4.70 -14.84 10.92
CA VAL A 67 -4.10 -13.98 9.91
C VAL A 67 -3.74 -14.77 8.66
N PRO A 68 -4.45 -14.56 7.54
CA PRO A 68 -4.14 -15.18 6.26
C PRO A 68 -3.00 -14.46 5.55
N MET A 69 -2.36 -15.10 4.60
CA MET A 69 -1.64 -14.39 3.55
C MET A 69 -2.63 -13.74 2.59
N TYR A 70 -2.29 -12.57 2.04
CA TYR A 70 -3.08 -11.87 1.04
C TYR A 70 -2.42 -12.05 -0.32
N ILE A 71 -2.99 -12.89 -1.19
CA ILE A 71 -2.45 -13.23 -2.50
C ILE A 71 -3.51 -12.99 -3.58
N GLY A 72 -3.32 -11.93 -4.37
CA GLY A 72 -4.36 -11.48 -5.28
C GLY A 72 -5.62 -11.09 -4.51
N SER A 73 -6.77 -11.61 -4.91
CA SER A 73 -8.06 -11.41 -4.23
C SER A 73 -8.31 -12.42 -3.09
N GLU A 74 -7.40 -13.37 -2.86
CA GLU A 74 -7.61 -14.46 -1.94
C GLU A 74 -6.94 -14.22 -0.58
N GLU A 75 -7.64 -14.60 0.48
CA GLU A 75 -7.09 -14.81 1.81
C GLU A 75 -6.65 -16.28 1.93
N VAL A 76 -5.35 -16.51 1.85
CA VAL A 76 -4.80 -17.88 1.81
C VAL A 76 -4.46 -18.37 3.22
N ARG A 77 -5.12 -19.45 3.61
CA ARG A 77 -4.91 -20.17 4.88
C ARG A 77 -4.33 -21.55 4.59
N THR A 78 -3.09 -21.78 5.04
CA THR A 78 -2.37 -23.03 4.72
C THR A 78 -2.62 -24.15 5.72
N GLY A 79 -3.13 -23.83 6.90
CA GLY A 79 -3.19 -24.79 8.02
C GLY A 79 -1.87 -24.94 8.78
N ASN A 80 -0.73 -24.58 8.19
CA ASN A 80 0.55 -24.47 8.90
C ASN A 80 0.60 -23.12 9.59
N THR A 81 0.44 -23.10 10.92
CA THR A 81 0.24 -21.86 11.67
C THR A 81 1.31 -21.65 12.74
N VAL A 82 1.60 -20.39 13.01
CA VAL A 82 2.46 -19.93 14.10
C VAL A 82 1.67 -18.97 14.98
N ASP A 83 1.80 -19.12 16.29
CA ASP A 83 1.14 -18.27 17.26
C ASP A 83 1.68 -16.81 17.22
N ILE A 84 0.78 -15.86 17.30
CA ILE A 84 1.10 -14.46 17.55
C ILE A 84 1.03 -14.23 19.06
N ARG A 85 2.18 -13.92 19.67
CA ARG A 85 2.29 -13.72 21.11
C ARG A 85 2.90 -12.34 21.42
N PRO A 86 2.33 -11.59 22.37
CA PRO A 86 2.96 -10.35 22.81
C PRO A 86 4.31 -10.66 23.44
N PRO A 87 5.42 -9.98 23.07
CA PRO A 87 6.72 -10.24 23.68
C PRO A 87 6.74 -9.99 25.21
N HIS A 88 5.91 -9.06 25.70
CA HIS A 88 5.76 -8.76 27.13
C HIS A 88 4.82 -9.69 27.90
N GLU A 89 4.04 -10.52 27.19
CA GLU A 89 3.05 -11.45 27.78
C GLU A 89 3.08 -12.79 27.04
N ARG A 90 4.23 -13.46 27.03
CA ARG A 90 4.52 -14.63 26.17
C ARG A 90 3.58 -15.83 26.36
N LYS A 91 2.89 -15.93 27.50
CA LYS A 91 1.89 -16.97 27.75
C LYS A 91 0.56 -16.68 27.05
N TYR A 92 0.30 -15.43 26.69
CA TYR A 92 -0.93 -15.04 26.01
C TYR A 92 -0.82 -15.27 24.51
N VAL A 93 -1.86 -15.82 23.88
CA VAL A 93 -1.94 -16.01 22.43
C VAL A 93 -2.96 -15.04 21.87
N LEU A 94 -2.51 -14.05 21.11
CA LEU A 94 -3.36 -13.10 20.39
C LEU A 94 -4.12 -13.79 19.24
N GLY A 95 -3.51 -14.78 18.63
CA GLY A 95 -4.03 -15.51 17.49
C GLY A 95 -2.91 -16.28 16.79
N GLN A 96 -3.09 -16.50 15.50
CA GLN A 96 -2.14 -17.22 14.67
C GLN A 96 -2.03 -16.59 13.28
N PHE A 97 -0.95 -16.90 12.57
CA PHE A 97 -0.80 -16.57 11.16
C PHE A 97 -0.38 -17.81 10.36
N HIS A 98 -0.73 -17.83 9.09
CA HIS A 98 -0.49 -18.96 8.21
C HIS A 98 0.86 -18.83 7.49
N VAL A 99 1.77 -19.77 7.72
CA VAL A 99 3.08 -19.83 7.05
C VAL A 99 2.94 -20.48 5.68
N GLY A 100 3.50 -19.86 4.67
CA GLY A 100 3.50 -20.30 3.29
C GLY A 100 4.72 -21.15 2.94
N GLU A 101 4.67 -21.70 1.73
CA GLU A 101 5.71 -22.48 1.08
C GLU A 101 6.05 -21.85 -0.27
N ALA A 102 7.08 -22.34 -0.97
CA ALA A 102 7.50 -21.85 -2.28
C ALA A 102 6.35 -21.70 -3.30
N LYS A 103 5.38 -22.64 -3.28
CA LYS A 103 4.19 -22.57 -4.16
C LYS A 103 3.34 -21.30 -3.92
N HIS A 104 3.28 -20.82 -2.68
CA HIS A 104 2.52 -19.62 -2.32
C HIS A 104 3.26 -18.35 -2.78
N VAL A 105 4.60 -18.34 -2.74
CA VAL A 105 5.42 -17.28 -3.31
C VAL A 105 5.21 -17.19 -4.82
N THR A 106 5.28 -18.33 -5.51
CA THR A 106 5.00 -18.40 -6.96
C THR A 106 3.58 -17.91 -7.28
N LYS A 107 2.58 -18.30 -6.47
CA LYS A 107 1.20 -17.81 -6.62
C LYS A 107 1.11 -16.30 -6.44
N ALA A 108 1.82 -15.74 -5.45
CA ALA A 108 1.86 -14.29 -5.19
C ALA A 108 2.52 -13.53 -6.36
N ILE A 109 3.64 -14.04 -6.89
CA ILE A 109 4.30 -13.47 -8.08
C ILE A 109 3.34 -13.46 -9.26
N ASN A 110 2.68 -14.58 -9.55
CA ASN A 110 1.74 -14.67 -10.66
C ASN A 110 0.53 -13.72 -10.49
N ALA A 111 0.02 -13.60 -9.26
CA ALA A 111 -1.07 -12.65 -8.95
C ALA A 111 -0.63 -11.20 -9.15
N ALA A 112 0.59 -10.85 -8.73
CA ALA A 112 1.17 -9.53 -8.93
C ALA A 112 1.34 -9.21 -10.42
N LEU A 113 1.97 -10.10 -11.17
CA LEU A 113 2.22 -9.90 -12.61
C LEU A 113 0.92 -9.80 -13.42
N LYS A 114 -0.13 -10.51 -13.02
CA LYS A 114 -1.45 -10.45 -13.67
C LYS A 114 -2.08 -9.05 -13.63
N VAL A 115 -1.83 -8.27 -12.58
CA VAL A 115 -2.42 -6.93 -12.40
C VAL A 115 -1.45 -5.80 -12.72
N LYS A 116 -0.18 -6.12 -12.98
CA LYS A 116 0.91 -5.16 -13.21
C LYS A 116 0.54 -4.09 -14.24
N ASP A 117 0.13 -4.50 -15.44
CA ASP A 117 -0.13 -3.55 -16.53
C ASP A 117 -1.34 -2.66 -16.24
N LYS A 118 -2.39 -3.22 -15.64
CA LYS A 118 -3.56 -2.43 -15.23
C LYS A 118 -3.19 -1.39 -14.17
N TRP A 119 -2.36 -1.75 -13.20
CA TRP A 119 -1.89 -0.85 -12.17
C TRP A 119 -0.92 0.21 -12.71
N ALA A 120 0.03 -0.19 -13.54
CA ALA A 120 0.98 0.71 -14.19
C ALA A 120 0.30 1.77 -15.06
N ASN A 121 -0.76 1.38 -15.79
CA ASN A 121 -1.53 2.26 -16.68
C ASN A 121 -2.58 3.11 -15.95
N LEU A 122 -2.83 2.89 -14.67
CA LEU A 122 -3.62 3.82 -13.87
C LEU A 122 -2.83 5.11 -13.71
N SER A 123 -3.48 6.28 -13.87
CA SER A 123 -2.78 7.55 -13.72
C SER A 123 -2.12 7.63 -12.34
N TRP A 124 -0.98 8.28 -12.26
CA TRP A 124 -0.22 8.35 -11.01
C TRP A 124 -1.00 9.09 -9.91
N GLU A 125 -1.84 10.06 -10.27
CA GLU A 125 -2.72 10.78 -9.35
C GLU A 125 -3.77 9.85 -8.74
N ASN A 126 -4.35 8.98 -9.55
CA ASN A 126 -5.33 8.00 -9.06
C ASN A 126 -4.66 6.99 -8.12
N ARG A 127 -3.42 6.58 -8.42
CA ARG A 127 -2.64 5.74 -7.49
C ARG A 127 -2.36 6.49 -6.19
N ALA A 128 -1.87 7.72 -6.28
CA ALA A 128 -1.56 8.58 -5.13
C ALA A 128 -2.78 8.79 -4.22
N ASN A 129 -3.96 9.04 -4.80
CA ASN A 129 -5.19 9.25 -4.04
C ASN A 129 -5.59 8.04 -3.17
N ILE A 130 -5.28 6.81 -3.58
CA ILE A 130 -5.51 5.61 -2.76
C ILE A 130 -4.67 5.68 -1.48
N PHE A 131 -3.40 6.07 -1.59
CA PHE A 131 -2.50 6.17 -0.44
C PHE A 131 -2.82 7.37 0.46
N LEU A 132 -3.26 8.49 -0.10
CA LEU A 132 -3.78 9.62 0.70
C LEU A 132 -5.03 9.21 1.49
N LYS A 133 -5.94 8.46 0.87
CA LYS A 133 -7.11 7.91 1.58
C LYS A 133 -6.71 6.93 2.67
N ALA A 134 -5.67 6.12 2.44
CA ALA A 134 -5.12 5.25 3.49
C ALA A 134 -4.55 6.06 4.65
N ALA A 135 -3.86 7.18 4.37
CA ALA A 135 -3.38 8.10 5.40
C ALA A 135 -4.52 8.69 6.25
N ASP A 136 -5.62 9.10 5.60
CA ASP A 136 -6.80 9.64 6.32
C ASP A 136 -7.50 8.58 7.16
N LEU A 137 -7.62 7.37 6.68
CA LEU A 137 -8.15 6.24 7.45
C LEU A 137 -7.27 5.93 8.67
N LEU A 138 -5.94 5.99 8.50
CA LEU A 138 -4.98 5.84 9.59
C LEU A 138 -5.07 6.97 10.60
N ALA A 139 -5.10 8.23 10.16
CA ALA A 139 -5.18 9.40 11.04
C ALA A 139 -6.47 9.42 11.87
N GLY A 140 -7.54 8.85 11.33
CA GLY A 140 -8.87 8.80 11.96
C GLY A 140 -9.21 7.46 12.58
N LYS A 141 -10.06 6.72 11.88
CA LYS A 141 -10.72 5.48 12.33
C LYS A 141 -9.75 4.42 12.85
N TYR A 142 -8.63 4.24 12.17
CA TYR A 142 -7.70 3.14 12.44
C TYR A 142 -6.55 3.50 13.37
N ARG A 143 -6.38 4.77 13.77
CA ARG A 143 -5.28 5.18 14.64
C ARG A 143 -5.15 4.37 15.92
N PRO A 144 -6.22 4.18 16.73
CA PRO A 144 -6.11 3.37 17.94
C PRO A 144 -5.85 1.88 17.65
N TYR A 145 -6.29 1.37 16.51
CA TYR A 145 -6.10 -0.05 16.14
C TYR A 145 -4.67 -0.32 15.63
N ILE A 146 -4.11 0.54 14.79
CA ILE A 146 -2.72 0.36 14.32
C ILE A 146 -1.74 0.51 15.49
N ASN A 147 -1.98 1.48 16.39
CA ASN A 147 -1.22 1.60 17.63
C ASN A 147 -1.41 0.37 18.52
N GLY A 148 -2.65 -0.10 18.68
CA GLY A 148 -2.98 -1.28 19.48
C GLY A 148 -2.30 -2.55 18.99
N THR A 149 -2.30 -2.81 17.67
CA THR A 149 -1.62 -3.97 17.08
C THR A 149 -0.11 -3.88 17.21
N THR A 150 0.47 -2.68 17.13
CA THR A 150 1.89 -2.44 17.33
C THR A 150 2.30 -2.60 18.80
N MET A 151 1.49 -2.10 19.74
CA MET A 151 1.71 -2.30 21.17
C MET A 151 1.66 -3.78 21.55
N LEU A 152 0.70 -4.51 21.04
CA LEU A 152 0.51 -5.94 21.34
C LEU A 152 1.55 -6.82 20.63
N GLY A 153 1.80 -6.60 19.34
CA GLY A 153 2.68 -7.44 18.53
C GLY A 153 4.17 -7.17 18.74
N GLN A 154 4.55 -5.94 19.08
CA GLN A 154 5.94 -5.50 19.16
C GLN A 154 6.34 -4.99 20.56
N SER A 155 5.43 -5.03 21.53
CA SER A 155 5.66 -4.55 22.91
C SER A 155 6.07 -3.08 23.02
N LYS A 156 5.66 -2.25 22.08
CA LYS A 156 5.85 -0.80 22.16
C LYS A 156 4.88 -0.19 23.17
N ASN A 157 5.32 0.83 23.87
CA ASN A 157 4.43 1.62 24.69
C ASN A 157 3.56 2.57 23.83
N CYS A 158 2.60 3.24 24.44
CA CYS A 158 1.68 4.14 23.77
C CYS A 158 2.40 5.23 22.94
N PHE A 159 3.43 5.85 23.52
CA PHE A 159 4.17 6.94 22.88
C PHE A 159 4.99 6.43 21.67
N GLN A 160 5.65 5.30 21.83
CA GLN A 160 6.41 4.67 20.75
C GLN A 160 5.49 4.23 19.57
N ALA A 161 4.34 3.65 19.90
CA ALA A 161 3.38 3.24 18.86
C ALA A 161 2.77 4.45 18.14
N GLU A 162 2.48 5.53 18.88
CA GLU A 162 1.94 6.77 18.31
C GLU A 162 2.89 7.39 17.29
N ILE A 163 4.18 7.48 17.63
CA ILE A 163 5.18 8.04 16.72
C ILE A 163 5.40 7.11 15.53
N ASP A 164 5.74 5.85 15.79
CA ASP A 164 6.05 4.87 14.75
C ASP A 164 4.83 4.49 13.93
N ALA A 165 3.84 3.86 14.56
CA ALA A 165 2.77 3.19 13.81
C ALA A 165 1.72 4.15 13.24
N ALA A 166 1.47 5.29 13.90
CA ALA A 166 0.52 6.28 13.43
C ALA A 166 1.23 7.41 12.67
N CYS A 167 1.90 8.32 13.39
CA CYS A 167 2.40 9.57 12.79
C CYS A 167 3.35 9.34 11.62
N GLU A 168 4.37 8.51 11.82
CA GLU A 168 5.38 8.24 10.79
C GLU A 168 4.79 7.55 9.56
N LEU A 169 3.88 6.57 9.74
CA LEU A 169 3.26 5.90 8.60
C LEU A 169 2.32 6.81 7.83
N ILE A 170 1.55 7.66 8.53
CA ILE A 170 0.69 8.68 7.90
C ILE A 170 1.56 9.66 7.11
N ASP A 171 2.65 10.13 7.72
CA ASP A 171 3.58 11.06 7.08
C ASP A 171 4.24 10.42 5.85
N PHE A 172 4.71 9.18 5.92
CA PHE A 172 5.24 8.49 4.74
C PHE A 172 4.22 8.46 3.59
N LEU A 173 2.97 8.14 3.86
CA LEU A 173 1.94 8.09 2.82
C LEU A 173 1.69 9.47 2.19
N ARG A 174 1.67 10.53 2.98
CA ARG A 174 1.42 11.90 2.49
C ARG A 174 2.66 12.49 1.82
N PHE A 175 3.83 12.40 2.44
CA PHE A 175 5.07 12.97 1.90
C PHE A 175 5.53 12.26 0.64
N ASN A 176 5.38 10.93 0.58
CA ASN A 176 5.72 10.19 -0.64
C ASN A 176 4.86 10.59 -1.84
N VAL A 177 3.58 10.94 -1.63
CA VAL A 177 2.74 11.49 -2.71
C VAL A 177 3.28 12.83 -3.19
N HIS A 178 3.66 13.72 -2.28
CA HIS A 178 4.28 14.99 -2.63
C HIS A 178 5.60 14.77 -3.40
N PHE A 179 6.51 13.94 -2.90
CA PHE A 179 7.78 13.64 -3.57
C PHE A 179 7.57 12.95 -4.92
N LEU A 180 6.56 12.09 -5.05
CA LEU A 180 6.19 11.50 -6.33
C LEU A 180 5.78 12.59 -7.34
N SER A 181 4.97 13.57 -6.92
CA SER A 181 4.57 14.69 -7.78
C SER A 181 5.79 15.51 -8.22
N ASP A 182 6.75 15.75 -7.33
CA ASP A 182 7.99 16.44 -7.67
C ASP A 182 8.85 15.67 -8.68
N ILE A 183 8.92 14.33 -8.55
CA ILE A 183 9.60 13.48 -9.54
C ILE A 183 8.93 13.62 -10.91
N TYR A 184 7.61 13.52 -10.99
CA TYR A 184 6.87 13.63 -12.26
C TYR A 184 6.96 15.02 -12.89
N ARG A 185 7.22 16.07 -12.12
CA ARG A 185 7.44 17.44 -12.61
C ARG A 185 8.85 17.67 -13.16
N GLN A 186 9.81 16.79 -12.89
CA GLN A 186 11.15 16.88 -13.44
C GLN A 186 11.09 16.51 -14.93
N GLN A 187 10.92 17.52 -15.78
CA GLN A 187 10.78 17.36 -17.20
C GLN A 187 11.96 18.04 -17.95
N PRO A 188 12.36 17.53 -19.14
CA PRO A 188 13.38 18.18 -19.93
C PRO A 188 12.94 19.56 -20.44
N VAL A 189 13.92 20.42 -20.69
CA VAL A 189 13.64 21.77 -21.20
C VAL A 189 13.01 21.69 -22.58
N SER A 190 11.91 22.42 -22.79
CA SER A 190 11.24 22.58 -24.08
C SER A 190 11.68 23.87 -24.75
N GLY A 191 11.76 23.87 -26.08
CA GLY A 191 12.06 25.03 -26.90
C GLY A 191 10.77 25.70 -27.40
N ALA A 192 10.92 26.86 -28.06
CA ALA A 192 9.78 27.62 -28.61
C ALA A 192 8.93 26.84 -29.64
N SER A 193 9.56 25.91 -30.37
CA SER A 193 8.92 25.09 -31.41
C SER A 193 8.90 23.59 -31.09
N MET A 194 9.34 23.21 -29.89
CA MET A 194 9.52 21.79 -29.53
C MET A 194 9.10 21.57 -28.07
N ASN A 195 8.23 20.59 -27.83
CA ASN A 195 7.85 20.16 -26.50
C ASN A 195 8.56 18.84 -26.19
N ASN A 196 9.48 18.85 -25.24
CA ASN A 196 10.21 17.69 -24.75
C ASN A 196 9.51 17.17 -23.49
N ARG A 197 9.22 15.88 -23.46
CA ARG A 197 8.56 15.24 -22.32
C ARG A 197 9.21 13.89 -22.01
N MET A 198 9.35 13.60 -20.76
CA MET A 198 9.78 12.31 -20.24
C MET A 198 8.59 11.61 -19.58
N GLU A 199 8.44 10.32 -19.83
CA GLU A 199 7.47 9.47 -19.18
C GLU A 199 8.17 8.55 -18.20
N TYR A 200 7.70 8.58 -16.95
CA TYR A 200 8.15 7.67 -15.90
C TYR A 200 7.30 6.40 -15.93
N ARG A 201 7.95 5.27 -16.04
CA ARG A 201 7.30 3.96 -16.02
C ARG A 201 7.79 3.10 -14.86
N PRO A 202 6.95 2.16 -14.36
CA PRO A 202 7.37 1.23 -13.32
C PRO A 202 8.46 0.27 -13.83
N LEU A 203 9.11 -0.40 -12.89
CA LEU A 203 10.11 -1.42 -13.13
C LEU A 203 9.53 -2.65 -13.83
N GLU A 204 10.37 -3.42 -14.50
CA GLU A 204 9.97 -4.74 -14.98
C GLU A 204 9.82 -5.72 -13.82
N GLY A 205 8.89 -6.69 -13.99
CA GLY A 205 8.64 -7.70 -12.98
C GLY A 205 7.86 -7.18 -11.77
N PHE A 206 8.35 -7.46 -10.57
CA PHE A 206 7.77 -7.06 -9.30
C PHE A 206 8.85 -6.57 -8.34
N VAL A 207 8.47 -5.85 -7.31
CA VAL A 207 9.36 -5.45 -6.21
C VAL A 207 9.17 -6.41 -5.03
N PHE A 208 10.27 -6.88 -4.46
CA PHE A 208 10.24 -7.64 -3.22
C PHE A 208 10.54 -6.73 -2.03
N ALA A 209 9.55 -6.52 -1.17
CA ALA A 209 9.66 -5.73 0.04
C ALA A 209 9.87 -6.66 1.24
N LEU A 210 11.11 -6.81 1.67
CA LEU A 210 11.48 -7.47 2.92
C LEU A 210 11.58 -6.40 4.01
N THR A 211 10.63 -6.40 4.95
CA THR A 211 10.51 -5.31 5.92
C THR A 211 11.05 -5.68 7.30
N PRO A 212 11.55 -4.67 8.07
CA PRO A 212 12.18 -4.89 9.37
C PRO A 212 11.18 -5.38 10.42
N PHE A 213 11.70 -5.73 11.59
CA PHE A 213 10.91 -6.31 12.68
C PHE A 213 10.39 -5.30 13.70
N ASN A 214 10.92 -4.08 13.71
CA ASN A 214 10.81 -3.15 14.85
C ASN A 214 10.03 -1.86 14.56
N PHE A 215 9.74 -1.53 13.30
CA PHE A 215 8.99 -0.33 12.93
C PHE A 215 7.81 -0.66 12.00
N THR A 216 6.59 -0.46 12.49
CA THR A 216 5.36 -0.61 11.70
C THR A 216 5.33 0.39 10.53
N ALA A 217 5.79 1.63 10.73
CA ALA A 217 5.85 2.63 9.69
C ALA A 217 6.75 2.20 8.52
N ILE A 218 7.95 1.73 8.80
CA ILE A 218 8.89 1.26 7.77
C ILE A 218 8.32 0.00 7.10
N GLY A 219 7.69 -0.89 7.89
CA GLY A 219 7.00 -2.07 7.38
C GLY A 219 5.93 -1.73 6.35
N GLY A 220 5.17 -0.66 6.57
CA GLY A 220 4.16 -0.17 5.64
C GLY A 220 4.74 0.67 4.50
N ASN A 221 5.79 1.46 4.75
CA ASN A 221 6.37 2.36 3.76
C ASN A 221 7.02 1.61 2.58
N LEU A 222 7.79 0.55 2.84
CA LEU A 222 8.53 -0.16 1.79
C LEU A 222 7.60 -0.69 0.67
N PRO A 223 6.52 -1.43 0.97
CA PRO A 223 5.63 -1.89 -0.08
C PRO A 223 4.82 -0.75 -0.72
N THR A 224 4.40 0.27 0.04
CA THR A 224 3.54 1.33 -0.48
C THR A 224 4.27 2.33 -1.34
N SER A 225 5.51 2.71 -1.02
CA SER A 225 6.33 3.61 -1.85
C SER A 225 6.59 3.01 -3.24
N ALA A 226 6.92 1.71 -3.30
CA ALA A 226 7.10 1.01 -4.56
C ALA A 226 5.79 0.92 -5.37
N ALA A 227 4.68 0.57 -4.69
CA ALA A 227 3.37 0.47 -5.33
C ALA A 227 2.88 1.83 -5.86
N MET A 228 3.11 2.92 -5.13
CA MET A 228 2.75 4.28 -5.53
C MET A 228 3.40 4.67 -6.86
N CYS A 229 4.65 4.24 -7.10
CA CYS A 229 5.37 4.41 -8.36
C CYS A 229 4.85 3.51 -9.50
N GLY A 230 3.77 2.76 -9.32
CA GLY A 230 3.16 1.90 -10.32
C GLY A 230 3.68 0.47 -10.35
N ASN A 231 4.55 0.08 -9.41
CA ASN A 231 5.05 -1.28 -9.28
C ASN A 231 4.03 -2.19 -8.58
N VAL A 232 4.13 -3.48 -8.81
CA VAL A 232 3.48 -4.51 -8.01
C VAL A 232 4.47 -5.12 -7.03
N VAL A 233 3.98 -5.53 -5.85
CA VAL A 233 4.84 -5.83 -4.72
C VAL A 233 4.51 -7.19 -4.09
N ILE A 234 5.56 -7.94 -3.77
CA ILE A 234 5.51 -9.06 -2.84
C ILE A 234 6.07 -8.55 -1.50
N TRP A 235 5.24 -8.50 -0.49
CA TRP A 235 5.60 -8.01 0.82
C TRP A 235 5.78 -9.16 1.81
N LYS A 236 7.00 -9.35 2.30
CA LYS A 236 7.32 -10.26 3.40
C LYS A 236 7.64 -9.44 4.63
N CYS A 237 6.72 -9.39 5.58
CA CYS A 237 6.99 -8.74 6.87
C CYS A 237 7.71 -9.70 7.84
N ALA A 238 8.32 -9.14 8.87
CA ALA A 238 8.86 -9.94 9.96
C ALA A 238 7.72 -10.57 10.78
N ASN A 239 7.97 -11.74 11.38
CA ASN A 239 6.98 -12.48 12.17
C ASN A 239 6.42 -11.66 13.35
N THR A 240 7.23 -10.79 13.93
CA THR A 240 6.80 -9.87 15.01
C THR A 240 5.89 -8.73 14.52
N GLN A 241 5.83 -8.46 13.22
CA GLN A 241 4.99 -7.42 12.62
C GLN A 241 3.72 -7.94 11.97
N VAL A 242 3.49 -9.24 11.95
CA VAL A 242 2.33 -9.85 11.26
C VAL A 242 1.02 -9.19 11.66
N TYR A 243 0.84 -8.87 12.93
CA TYR A 243 -0.42 -8.31 13.42
C TYR A 243 -0.65 -6.87 12.92
N SER A 244 0.36 -6.02 12.98
CA SER A 244 0.27 -4.66 12.43
C SER A 244 0.24 -4.64 10.89
N ALA A 245 0.98 -5.55 10.23
CA ALA A 245 0.96 -5.68 8.78
C ALA A 245 -0.43 -6.10 8.26
N GLN A 246 -1.09 -7.06 8.93
CA GLN A 246 -2.46 -7.47 8.61
C GLN A 246 -3.44 -6.30 8.79
N MET A 247 -3.31 -5.54 9.87
CA MET A 247 -4.15 -4.35 10.09
C MET A 247 -3.94 -3.33 8.96
N PHE A 248 -2.69 -3.10 8.56
CA PHE A 248 -2.39 -2.15 7.49
C PHE A 248 -2.90 -2.63 6.12
N MET A 249 -2.81 -3.93 5.81
CA MET A 249 -3.43 -4.48 4.58
C MET A 249 -4.93 -4.23 4.53
N ARG A 250 -5.64 -4.38 5.65
CA ARG A 250 -7.08 -4.06 5.73
C ARG A 250 -7.35 -2.59 5.43
N ILE A 251 -6.50 -1.69 5.95
CA ILE A 251 -6.61 -0.25 5.68
C ILE A 251 -6.38 0.05 4.20
N LEU A 252 -5.37 -0.54 3.58
CA LEU A 252 -5.08 -0.39 2.15
C LEU A 252 -6.24 -0.88 1.28
N LYS A 253 -6.85 -2.03 1.63
CA LYS A 253 -8.03 -2.54 0.92
C LYS A 253 -9.24 -1.61 1.07
N GLU A 254 -9.51 -1.09 2.27
CA GLU A 254 -10.59 -0.11 2.50
C GLU A 254 -10.33 1.22 1.77
N ALA A 255 -9.06 1.61 1.61
CA ALA A 255 -8.66 2.77 0.82
C ALA A 255 -8.90 2.58 -0.68
N GLY A 256 -9.02 1.34 -1.15
CA GLY A 256 -9.29 1.00 -2.53
C GLY A 256 -8.07 0.48 -3.30
N LEU A 257 -7.02 0.01 -2.60
CA LEU A 257 -5.89 -0.66 -3.25
C LEU A 257 -6.40 -1.91 -3.98
N PRO A 258 -6.16 -2.02 -5.30
CA PRO A 258 -6.60 -3.19 -6.06
C PRO A 258 -5.91 -4.47 -5.59
N ASP A 259 -6.67 -5.57 -5.58
CA ASP A 259 -6.15 -6.89 -5.25
C ASP A 259 -4.98 -7.28 -6.15
N GLY A 260 -3.91 -7.81 -5.56
CA GLY A 260 -2.71 -8.25 -6.27
C GLY A 260 -1.63 -7.17 -6.46
N VAL A 261 -1.92 -5.89 -6.22
CA VAL A 261 -0.90 -4.81 -6.29
C VAL A 261 0.13 -5.00 -5.18
N ILE A 262 -0.30 -5.25 -3.96
CA ILE A 262 0.55 -5.66 -2.83
C ILE A 262 0.06 -7.02 -2.34
N ASN A 263 0.95 -8.01 -2.34
CA ASN A 263 0.68 -9.35 -1.85
C ASN A 263 1.49 -9.57 -0.57
N LEU A 264 0.80 -9.77 0.55
CA LEU A 264 1.43 -10.00 1.85
C LEU A 264 1.58 -11.51 2.09
N VAL A 265 2.81 -11.96 2.24
CA VAL A 265 3.15 -13.36 2.45
C VAL A 265 3.96 -13.56 3.73
N PHE A 266 3.76 -14.68 4.37
CA PHE A 266 4.49 -15.13 5.55
C PHE A 266 5.23 -16.41 5.22
N ILE A 267 6.53 -16.32 5.13
CA ILE A 267 7.44 -17.41 4.77
C ILE A 267 8.66 -17.36 5.67
N ASP A 268 9.27 -18.52 5.95
CA ASP A 268 10.53 -18.63 6.68
C ASP A 268 11.73 -18.38 5.74
#